data_e5351989ea90800778a70b1d3f113b9c
#
_entry.id   e5351989ea90800778a70b1d3f113b9c
#
_cell.length_a   1.000
_cell.length_b   1.000
_cell.length_c   1.000
_cell.angle_alpha   90.00
_cell.angle_beta   90.00
_cell.angle_gamma   90.00
#
_symmetry.space_group_name_H-M   'P 1'
#
loop_
_entity.id
_entity.type
_entity.pdbx_description
1 polymer ?
#
loop_
_entity_poly.entity_id
_entity_poly.type
_entity_poly.pdbx_seq_one_letter_code
_entity_poly.pdbx_strand_id
1 'polypeptide(L)' 'MTNLEKQLRDYKRQGKPLKYLINYMLSMEQYDEMDVLNMMIWLNYEESEIIETLEYDFAIDMSEYKESR' A
#
# COMPACT_ATOMS: atom_id res chain seq x y z
N MET A 1 -14.42 -5.22 -10.55
CA MET A 1 -13.02 -4.95 -10.24
C MET A 1 -12.53 -3.72 -10.99
N THR A 2 -11.92 -2.77 -10.29
CA THR A 2 -11.43 -1.53 -10.91
C THR A 2 -10.13 -1.78 -11.67
N ASN A 3 -9.76 -0.83 -12.52
CA ASN A 3 -8.49 -0.92 -13.24
C ASN A 3 -7.30 -0.92 -12.29
N LEU A 4 -7.40 -0.16 -11.20
CA LEU A 4 -6.35 -0.12 -10.18
C LEU A 4 -6.15 -1.48 -9.53
N GLU A 5 -7.24 -2.10 -9.08
CA GLU A 5 -7.18 -3.41 -8.44
C GLU A 5 -6.55 -4.46 -9.35
N LYS A 6 -6.96 -4.44 -10.60
CA LYS A 6 -6.46 -5.38 -11.60
C LYS A 6 -4.96 -5.17 -11.84
N GLN A 7 -4.54 -3.92 -11.96
CA GLN A 7 -3.14 -3.60 -12.19
C GLN A 7 -2.25 -4.02 -11.01
N LEU A 8 -2.72 -3.76 -9.78
CA LEU A 8 -1.96 -4.14 -8.59
C LEU A 8 -1.86 -5.65 -8.43
N ARG A 9 -2.92 -6.36 -8.76
CA ARG A 9 -2.89 -7.83 -8.77
C ARG A 9 -1.87 -8.36 -9.75
N ASP A 10 -1.82 -7.74 -10.93
CA ASP A 10 -0.86 -8.14 -11.96
C ASP A 10 0.57 -7.93 -11.49
N TYR A 11 0.84 -6.79 -10.85
CA TYR A 11 2.17 -6.51 -10.31
C TYR A 11 2.56 -7.54 -9.25
N LYS A 12 1.64 -7.87 -8.37
CA LYS A 12 1.91 -8.87 -7.33
C LYS A 12 2.22 -10.23 -7.97
N ARG A 13 1.45 -10.61 -8.97
CA ARG A 13 1.65 -11.87 -9.69
C ARG A 13 3.00 -11.91 -10.39
N GLN A 14 3.47 -10.76 -10.87
CA GLN A 14 4.77 -10.65 -11.53
C GLN A 14 5.95 -10.68 -10.55
N GLY A 15 5.66 -10.70 -9.25
CA GLY A 15 6.71 -10.71 -8.23
C GLY A 15 7.27 -9.35 -7.89
N LYS A 16 6.57 -8.27 -8.23
CA LYS A 16 7.01 -6.94 -7.85
C LYS A 16 6.95 -6.78 -6.33
N PRO A 17 7.93 -6.08 -5.72
CA PRO A 17 7.91 -5.91 -4.27
C PRO A 17 6.78 -4.98 -3.83
N LEU A 18 6.40 -5.11 -2.55
CA LEU A 18 5.32 -4.31 -1.99
C LEU A 18 5.53 -2.80 -2.21
N LYS A 19 6.75 -2.32 -2.03
CA LYS A 19 7.06 -0.89 -2.22
C LYS A 19 6.75 -0.42 -3.64
N TYR A 20 6.87 -1.30 -4.62
CA TYR A 20 6.56 -0.97 -6.01
C TYR A 20 5.07 -0.69 -6.17
N LEU A 21 4.24 -1.54 -5.58
CA LEU A 21 2.78 -1.37 -5.63
C LEU A 21 2.35 -0.10 -4.89
N ILE A 22 2.95 0.14 -3.73
CA ILE A 22 2.65 1.33 -2.94
C ILE A 22 3.03 2.60 -3.71
N ASN A 23 4.23 2.59 -4.30
CA ASN A 23 4.68 3.73 -5.10
C ASN A 23 3.75 4.01 -6.26
N TYR A 24 3.25 2.97 -6.90
CA TYR A 24 2.31 3.10 -7.99
C TYR A 24 1.04 3.83 -7.55
N MET A 25 0.48 3.43 -6.40
CA MET A 25 -0.72 4.09 -5.88
C MET A 25 -0.44 5.54 -5.46
N LEU A 26 0.64 5.76 -4.74
CA LEU A 26 0.96 7.10 -4.24
C LEU A 26 1.30 8.09 -5.36
N SER A 27 1.78 7.58 -6.50
CA SER A 27 2.04 8.43 -7.66
C SER A 27 0.75 8.96 -8.28
N MET A 28 -0.36 8.32 -7.97
CA MET A 28 -1.68 8.80 -8.37
C MET A 28 -2.19 9.71 -7.25
N GLU A 29 -2.12 10.99 -7.40
CA GLU A 29 -2.40 11.98 -6.34
C GLU A 29 -3.73 11.81 -5.60
N GLN A 30 -4.62 10.99 -6.11
CA GLN A 30 -5.95 10.79 -5.50
C GLN A 30 -5.97 9.79 -4.34
N TYR A 31 -4.86 9.11 -4.06
CA TYR A 31 -4.79 8.12 -2.99
C TYR A 31 -3.85 8.56 -1.89
N ASP A 32 -4.28 8.38 -0.64
CA ASP A 32 -3.44 8.65 0.52
C ASP A 32 -2.99 7.34 1.18
N GLU A 33 -2.27 7.45 2.30
CA GLU A 33 -1.71 6.28 2.99
C GLU A 33 -2.78 5.33 3.50
N MET A 34 -3.97 5.83 3.86
CA MET A 34 -5.06 4.97 4.30
C MET A 34 -5.63 4.15 3.15
N ASP A 35 -5.72 4.77 1.98
CA ASP A 35 -6.17 4.04 0.79
C ASP A 35 -5.18 2.94 0.43
N VAL A 36 -3.89 3.24 0.56
CA VAL A 36 -2.83 2.27 0.30
C VAL A 36 -2.94 1.10 1.29
N LEU A 37 -3.10 1.41 2.56
CA LEU A 37 -3.20 0.39 3.60
C LEU A 37 -4.37 -0.57 3.31
N ASN A 38 -5.54 0.00 3.04
CA ASN A 38 -6.73 -0.81 2.77
C ASN A 38 -6.57 -1.67 1.52
N MET A 39 -6.00 -1.10 0.47
CA MET A 39 -5.80 -1.84 -0.79
C MET A 39 -4.80 -2.98 -0.61
N MET A 40 -3.71 -2.74 0.10
CA MET A 40 -2.69 -3.78 0.29
C MET A 40 -3.19 -4.89 1.19
N ILE A 41 -4.04 -4.58 2.18
CA ILE A 41 -4.69 -5.60 3.00
C ILE A 41 -5.60 -6.47 2.12
N TRP A 42 -6.34 -5.81 1.22
CA TRP A 42 -7.19 -6.53 0.28
C TRP A 42 -6.38 -7.49 -0.59
N LEU A 43 -5.14 -7.12 -0.91
CA LEU A 43 -4.23 -7.96 -1.70
C LEU A 43 -3.53 -9.02 -0.86
N ASN A 44 -3.90 -9.15 0.41
CA ASN A 44 -3.36 -10.17 1.33
C ASN A 44 -1.94 -9.91 1.84
N TYR A 45 -1.48 -8.67 1.83
CA TYR A 45 -0.26 -8.31 2.52
C TYR A 45 -0.56 -8.11 4.01
N GLU A 46 0.43 -8.38 4.85
CA GLU A 46 0.26 -8.18 6.27
C GLU A 46 0.30 -6.69 6.63
N GLU A 47 -0.56 -6.28 7.56
CA GLU A 47 -0.67 -4.90 7.98
C GLU A 47 0.67 -4.34 8.46
N SER A 48 1.41 -5.12 9.28
CA SER A 48 2.70 -4.68 9.80
C SER A 48 3.70 -4.42 8.68
N GLU A 49 3.70 -5.26 7.66
CA GLU A 49 4.58 -5.09 6.51
C GLU A 49 4.25 -3.83 5.73
N ILE A 50 2.96 -3.56 5.55
CA ILE A 50 2.52 -2.36 4.84
C ILE A 50 2.94 -1.11 5.60
N ILE A 51 2.69 -1.09 6.91
CA ILE A 51 3.02 0.06 7.75
C ILE A 51 4.52 0.30 7.75
N GLU A 52 5.32 -0.75 7.92
CA GLU A 52 6.77 -0.61 7.88
C GLU A 52 7.27 -0.04 6.56
N THR A 53 6.71 -0.51 5.46
CA THR A 53 7.10 -0.01 4.14
C THR A 53 6.75 1.47 3.99
N LEU A 54 5.55 1.86 4.42
CA LEU A 54 5.14 3.26 4.36
C LEU A 54 6.04 4.15 5.21
N GLU A 55 6.43 3.67 6.39
CA GLU A 55 7.27 4.46 7.29
C GLU A 55 8.72 4.55 6.81
N TYR A 56 9.30 3.42 6.42
CA TYR A 56 10.73 3.39 6.08
C TYR A 56 11.04 3.77 4.65
N ASP A 57 10.24 3.32 3.71
CA ASP A 57 10.53 3.58 2.30
C ASP A 57 9.93 4.88 1.79
N PHE A 58 8.86 5.35 2.41
CA PHE A 58 8.15 6.56 1.96
C PHE A 58 8.13 7.66 3.00
N ALA A 59 8.70 7.41 4.19
CA ALA A 59 8.78 8.39 5.27
C ALA A 59 7.41 8.96 5.66
N ILE A 60 6.38 8.13 5.59
CA ILE A 60 5.03 8.51 5.98
C ILE A 60 4.80 8.12 7.43
N ASP A 61 4.33 9.09 8.24
CA ASP A 61 4.06 8.85 9.65
C ASP A 61 2.73 8.11 9.81
N MET A 62 2.80 6.88 10.33
CA MET A 62 1.63 6.04 10.59
C MET A 62 1.27 5.96 12.07
N SER A 63 1.90 6.81 12.90
CA SER A 63 1.68 6.74 14.35
C SER A 63 0.23 6.98 14.76
N GLU A 64 -0.45 7.90 14.08
CA GLU A 64 -1.87 8.15 14.33
C GLU A 64 -2.72 6.90 14.14
N TYR A 65 -2.45 6.19 13.07
CA TYR A 65 -3.17 4.95 12.78
C TYR A 65 -2.87 3.90 13.85
N LYS A 66 -1.62 3.76 14.26
CA LYS A 66 -1.24 2.79 15.28
C LYS A 66 -1.88 3.11 16.63
N GLU A 67 -1.98 4.39 16.96
CA GLU A 67 -2.58 4.83 18.21
C GLU A 67 -4.08 4.60 18.27
N SER A 68 -4.76 4.66 17.13
CA SER A 68 -6.21 4.51 17.07
C SER A 68 -6.65 3.04 17.17
N ARG A 69 -5.74 2.12 17.21
CA ARG A 69 -6.02 0.69 17.33
C ARG A 69 -6.06 0.26 18.81
#